data_b4a227a81971c8968468189cb6539617
#
_entry.id   b4a227a81971c8968468189cb6539617
#
_cell.length_a   1.000
_cell.length_b   1.000
_cell.length_c   1.000
_cell.angle_alpha   90.00
_cell.angle_beta   90.00
_cell.angle_gamma   90.00
#
_symmetry.space_group_name_H-M   'P 1'
#
loop_
_entity.id
_entity.type
_entity.pdbx_description
1 polymer ?
#
loop_
_entity_poly.entity_id
_entity_poly.type
_entity_poly.pdbx_seq_one_letter_code
_entity_poly.pdbx_strand_id
1 'polypeptide(L)'
;ISVDNLDLVRWREMDSLNVLRLLAEHIKEDPSFHPRSSHLTTRWHAHAAGHDWEFLCTGPKFWDVRMDRGGGGAIDLVMHIHGLNFKAAAKLLKERDV
;
A
#
# COMPACT_ATOMS: atom_id res chain seq x y z
N ILE A 1 11.78 15.16 -12.54
CA ILE A 1 11.38 14.89 -11.15
C ILE A 1 12.52 14.15 -10.46
N SER A 2 12.96 14.70 -9.34
CA SER A 2 14.06 14.16 -8.57
C SER A 2 13.53 13.44 -7.33
N VAL A 3 14.04 12.23 -7.09
CA VAL A 3 13.73 11.42 -5.90
C VAL A 3 15.01 11.34 -5.07
N ASP A 4 14.96 11.78 -3.82
CA ASP A 4 16.13 11.77 -2.93
C ASP A 4 15.98 10.75 -1.80
N ASN A 5 17.00 10.63 -0.96
CA ASN A 5 17.01 9.69 0.15
C ASN A 5 15.94 10.00 1.20
N LEU A 6 15.59 11.27 1.39
CA LEU A 6 14.55 11.67 2.33
C LEU A 6 13.17 11.20 1.85
N ASP A 7 12.91 11.27 0.53
CA ASP A 7 11.69 10.72 -0.04
C ASP A 7 11.61 9.21 0.21
N LEU A 8 12.71 8.48 -0.03
CA LEU A 8 12.73 7.03 0.14
C LEU A 8 12.50 6.62 1.59
N VAL A 9 13.11 7.32 2.55
CA VAL A 9 12.92 7.05 3.98
C VAL A 9 11.46 7.31 4.37
N ARG A 10 10.91 8.45 3.96
CA ARG A 10 9.54 8.84 4.27
C ARG A 10 8.54 7.84 3.71
N TRP A 11 8.70 7.44 2.45
CA TRP A 11 7.80 6.47 1.82
C TRP A 11 7.86 5.09 2.46
N ARG A 12 9.05 4.67 2.91
CA ARG A 12 9.23 3.39 3.57
C ARG A 12 8.45 3.30 4.89
N GLU A 13 8.32 4.42 5.58
CA GLU A 13 7.69 4.51 6.89
C GLU A 13 6.20 4.86 6.83
N MET A 14 5.67 5.18 5.65
CA MET A 14 4.26 5.53 5.50
C MET A 14 3.36 4.34 5.84
N ASP A 15 2.29 4.64 6.59
CA ASP A 15 1.28 3.65 6.92
C ASP A 15 0.63 3.12 5.64
N SER A 16 0.58 1.79 5.52
CA SER A 16 0.05 1.13 4.32
C SER A 16 -1.40 1.50 4.03
N LEU A 17 -2.21 1.66 5.07
CA LEU A 17 -3.61 2.09 4.89
C LEU A 17 -3.68 3.49 4.29
N ASN A 18 -2.84 4.42 4.75
CA ASN A 18 -2.82 5.77 4.21
C ASN A 18 -2.40 5.78 2.74
N VAL A 19 -1.40 4.97 2.38
CA VAL A 19 -0.99 4.83 0.98
C VAL A 19 -2.12 4.22 0.16
N LEU A 20 -2.77 3.18 0.67
CA LEU A 20 -3.89 2.53 -0.02
C LEU A 20 -5.03 3.52 -0.29
N ARG A 21 -5.33 4.41 0.67
CA ARG A 21 -6.34 5.47 0.48
C ARG A 21 -5.99 6.43 -0.65
N LEU A 22 -4.70 6.69 -0.85
CA LEU A 22 -4.24 7.56 -1.94
C LEU A 22 -4.35 6.90 -3.31
N LEU A 23 -4.20 5.58 -3.37
CA LEU A 23 -4.18 4.81 -4.61
C LEU A 23 -5.55 4.28 -5.01
N ALA A 24 -6.40 3.99 -4.05
CA ALA A 24 -7.68 3.32 -4.29
C ALA A 24 -8.79 4.31 -4.66
N GLU A 25 -9.65 3.90 -5.57
CA GLU A 25 -10.88 4.63 -5.88
C GLU A 25 -11.94 4.36 -4.82
N HIS A 26 -11.88 3.18 -4.21
CA HIS A 26 -12.82 2.75 -3.18
C HIS A 26 -12.11 1.82 -2.20
N ILE A 27 -12.41 1.98 -0.91
CA ILE A 27 -11.81 1.19 0.15
C ILE A 27 -12.83 0.96 1.25
N LYS A 28 -12.87 -0.27 1.79
CA LYS A 28 -13.80 -0.65 2.85
C LYS A 28 -13.11 -1.59 3.82
N GLU A 29 -13.19 -1.27 5.11
CA GLU A 29 -12.70 -2.16 6.17
C GLU A 29 -13.60 -3.39 6.30
N ASP A 30 -12.97 -4.54 6.61
CA ASP A 30 -13.68 -5.75 6.99
C ASP A 30 -13.79 -5.78 8.52
N PRO A 31 -14.95 -5.43 9.09
CA PRO A 31 -15.11 -5.36 10.55
C PRO A 31 -15.15 -6.74 11.22
N SER A 32 -15.31 -7.81 10.46
CA SER A 32 -15.35 -9.17 11.00
C SER A 32 -13.96 -9.78 11.19
N PHE A 33 -12.91 -9.09 10.71
CA PHE A 33 -11.55 -9.61 10.81
C PHE A 33 -11.04 -9.52 12.26
N HIS A 34 -10.49 -10.63 12.74
CA HIS A 34 -9.84 -10.72 14.06
C HIS A 34 -8.37 -11.05 13.86
N PRO A 35 -7.45 -10.12 14.14
CA PRO A 35 -6.02 -10.36 13.95
C PRO A 35 -5.48 -11.43 14.90
N ARG A 36 -4.57 -12.27 14.39
CA ARG A 36 -3.97 -13.36 15.17
C ARG A 36 -2.61 -13.02 15.75
N SER A 37 -1.78 -12.32 14.97
CA SER A 37 -0.40 -12.03 15.34
C SER A 37 -0.18 -10.61 15.83
N SER A 38 -1.03 -9.66 15.44
CA SER A 38 -0.94 -8.27 15.88
C SER A 38 -2.32 -7.65 15.92
N HIS A 39 -2.69 -7.09 17.05
CA HIS A 39 -3.95 -6.35 17.20
C HIS A 39 -3.99 -5.07 16.37
N LEU A 40 -2.85 -4.64 15.81
CA LEU A 40 -2.76 -3.46 14.94
C LEU A 40 -3.12 -3.78 13.49
N THR A 41 -3.24 -5.06 13.14
CA THR A 41 -3.56 -5.47 11.77
C THR A 41 -5.04 -5.27 11.48
N THR A 42 -5.34 -4.62 10.37
CA THR A 42 -6.71 -4.45 9.86
C THR A 42 -6.81 -5.05 8.47
N ARG A 43 -8.02 -5.47 8.08
CA ARG A 43 -8.28 -6.06 6.78
C ARG A 43 -9.15 -5.14 5.95
N TRP A 44 -8.75 -4.93 4.70
CA TRP A 44 -9.39 -3.97 3.81
C TRP A 44 -9.66 -4.56 2.44
N HIS A 45 -10.81 -4.22 1.89
CA HIS A 45 -11.14 -4.43 0.49
C HIS A 45 -10.95 -3.10 -0.23
N ALA A 46 -10.32 -3.14 -1.40
CA ALA A 46 -10.03 -1.93 -2.16
C ALA A 46 -10.26 -2.16 -3.64
N HIS A 47 -10.65 -1.11 -4.35
CA HIS A 47 -10.67 -1.10 -5.81
C HIS A 47 -9.64 -0.09 -6.28
N ALA A 48 -8.64 -0.56 -7.01
CA ALA A 48 -7.53 0.27 -7.47
C ALA A 48 -6.94 -0.32 -8.75
N ALA A 49 -6.48 0.55 -9.66
CA ALA A 49 -5.87 0.14 -10.92
C ALA A 49 -6.73 -0.86 -11.70
N GLY A 50 -8.07 -0.70 -11.64
CA GLY A 50 -9.01 -1.54 -12.37
C GLY A 50 -9.27 -2.92 -11.77
N HIS A 51 -8.78 -3.20 -10.56
CA HIS A 51 -8.92 -4.50 -9.92
C HIS A 51 -9.42 -4.38 -8.49
N ASP A 52 -9.99 -5.47 -7.99
CA ASP A 52 -10.38 -5.60 -6.59
C ASP A 52 -9.26 -6.28 -5.81
N TRP A 53 -8.94 -5.71 -4.67
CA TRP A 53 -7.83 -6.14 -3.81
C TRP A 53 -8.33 -6.44 -2.41
N GLU A 54 -7.60 -7.32 -1.74
CA GLU A 54 -7.83 -7.64 -0.34
C GLU A 54 -6.50 -7.61 0.39
N PHE A 55 -6.35 -6.66 1.33
CA PHE A 55 -5.09 -6.44 2.04
C PHE A 55 -5.25 -6.55 3.54
N LEU A 56 -4.25 -7.13 4.19
CA LEU A 56 -3.99 -6.94 5.61
C LEU A 56 -2.98 -5.80 5.74
N CYS A 57 -3.30 -4.80 6.57
CA CYS A 57 -2.45 -3.63 6.76
C CYS A 57 -1.98 -3.57 8.21
N THR A 58 -0.66 -3.44 8.42
CA THR A 58 -0.04 -3.35 9.74
C THR A 58 1.06 -2.30 9.67
N GLY A 59 0.77 -1.06 10.10
CA GLY A 59 1.71 0.04 9.92
C GLY A 59 2.12 0.16 8.45
N PRO A 60 3.43 0.27 8.15
CA PRO A 60 3.89 0.33 6.75
C PRO A 60 3.72 -0.97 5.98
N LYS A 61 3.56 -2.09 6.66
CA LYS A 61 3.49 -3.42 6.03
C LYS A 61 2.11 -3.72 5.48
N PHE A 62 2.06 -4.41 4.34
CA PHE A 62 0.84 -4.92 3.76
C PHE A 62 1.01 -6.38 3.35
N TRP A 63 -0.12 -7.09 3.30
CA TRP A 63 -0.19 -8.46 2.81
C TRP A 63 -1.38 -8.58 1.87
N ASP A 64 -1.13 -9.03 0.63
CA ASP A 64 -2.18 -9.32 -0.35
C ASP A 64 -2.69 -10.73 -0.10
N VAL A 65 -3.91 -10.83 0.42
CA VAL A 65 -4.50 -12.11 0.82
C VAL A 65 -4.74 -13.01 -0.39
N ARG A 66 -5.12 -12.43 -1.52
CA ARG A 66 -5.44 -13.21 -2.74
C ARG A 66 -4.20 -13.71 -3.45
N MET A 67 -3.16 -12.89 -3.50
CA MET A 67 -1.91 -13.24 -4.18
C MET A 67 -0.89 -13.92 -3.27
N ASP A 68 -1.16 -13.94 -1.95
CA ASP A 68 -0.27 -14.50 -0.94
C ASP A 68 1.12 -13.87 -1.00
N ARG A 69 1.15 -12.54 -1.08
CA ARG A 69 2.38 -11.73 -1.20
C ARG A 69 2.26 -10.46 -0.37
N GLY A 70 3.38 -10.01 0.15
CA GLY A 70 3.42 -8.80 0.94
C GLY A 70 4.61 -7.91 0.64
N GLY A 71 4.68 -6.82 1.37
CA GLY A 71 5.76 -5.86 1.29
C GLY A 71 5.60 -4.78 2.34
N GLY A 72 6.39 -3.73 2.23
CA GLY A 72 6.34 -2.60 3.14
C GLY A 72 6.74 -1.30 2.48
N GLY A 73 6.02 -0.24 2.86
CA GLY A 73 6.26 1.11 2.36
C GLY A 73 5.50 1.44 1.08
N ALA A 74 5.46 2.73 0.77
CA ALA A 74 4.67 3.25 -0.33
C ALA A 74 5.14 2.73 -1.70
N ILE A 75 6.45 2.63 -1.91
CA ILE A 75 7.01 2.13 -3.17
C ILE A 75 6.52 0.70 -3.45
N ASP A 76 6.67 -0.19 -2.45
CA ASP A 76 6.26 -1.59 -2.61
C ASP A 76 4.78 -1.71 -2.94
N LEU A 77 3.93 -0.92 -2.27
CA LEU A 77 2.49 -0.99 -2.49
C LEU A 77 2.11 -0.47 -3.88
N VAL A 78 2.73 0.61 -4.35
CA VAL A 78 2.52 1.13 -5.70
C VAL A 78 2.97 0.10 -6.74
N MET A 79 4.14 -0.49 -6.55
CA MET A 79 4.66 -1.53 -7.47
C MET A 79 3.70 -2.71 -7.54
N HIS A 80 3.18 -3.12 -6.39
CA HIS A 80 2.27 -4.26 -6.30
C HIS A 80 0.93 -4.00 -7.00
N ILE A 81 0.30 -2.86 -6.71
CA ILE A 81 -1.03 -2.53 -7.25
C ILE A 81 -0.97 -2.20 -8.74
N HIS A 82 0.00 -1.39 -9.14
CA HIS A 82 0.09 -0.89 -10.52
C HIS A 82 0.97 -1.74 -11.43
N GLY A 83 1.67 -2.74 -10.90
CA GLY A 83 2.58 -3.57 -11.68
C GLY A 83 3.77 -2.78 -12.24
N LEU A 84 4.24 -1.79 -11.49
CA LEU A 84 5.32 -0.92 -11.92
C LEU A 84 6.67 -1.38 -11.33
N ASN A 85 7.76 -0.95 -11.97
CA ASN A 85 9.08 -1.11 -11.38
C ASN A 85 9.34 0.03 -10.37
N PHE A 86 10.46 -0.06 -9.66
CA PHE A 86 10.82 0.91 -8.63
C PHE A 86 10.81 2.36 -9.14
N LYS A 87 11.45 2.59 -10.27
CA LYS A 87 11.59 3.94 -10.84
C LYS A 87 10.23 4.54 -11.20
N ALA A 88 9.37 3.76 -11.83
CA ALA A 88 8.04 4.21 -12.21
C ALA A 88 7.15 4.43 -10.99
N ALA A 89 7.27 3.58 -9.96
CA ALA A 89 6.53 3.75 -8.72
C ALA A 89 6.94 5.04 -7.99
N ALA A 90 8.23 5.32 -7.91
CA ALA A 90 8.73 6.55 -7.30
C ALA A 90 8.23 7.80 -8.06
N LYS A 91 8.24 7.73 -9.37
CA LYS A 91 7.73 8.81 -10.22
C LYS A 91 6.25 9.07 -9.95
N LEU A 92 5.46 8.01 -9.85
CA LEU A 92 4.01 8.14 -9.58
C LEU A 92 3.78 8.84 -8.23
N LEU A 93 4.51 8.44 -7.20
CA LEU A 93 4.38 9.06 -5.88
C LEU A 93 4.74 10.55 -5.91
N LYS A 94 5.82 10.92 -6.60
CA LYS A 94 6.22 12.32 -6.74
C LYS A 94 5.17 13.14 -7.51
N GLU A 95 4.62 12.58 -8.57
CA GLU A 95 3.59 13.25 -9.37
C GLU A 95 2.30 13.50 -8.58
N ARG A 96 2.04 12.68 -7.57
CA ARG A 96 0.87 12.83 -6.68
C ARG A 96 1.17 13.60 -5.40
N ASP A 97 2.34 14.19 -5.30
CA ASP A 97 2.79 14.96 -4.12
C ASP A 97 2.77 14.14 -2.82
N VAL A 98 3.10 12.90 -2.94
CA VAL A 98 3.18 12.00 -1.79
C VAL A 98 4.54 12.03 -1.13
#